data_93a738e2d9a1cc5b533ed707a7f2ccf2
#
_entry.id   93a738e2d9a1cc5b533ed707a7f2ccf2
#
_cell.length_a   1.000
_cell.length_b   1.000
_cell.length_c   1.000
_cell.angle_alpha   90.00
_cell.angle_beta   90.00
_cell.angle_gamma   90.00
#
_symmetry.space_group_name_H-M   'P 1'
#
loop_
_entity.id
_entity.type
_entity.pdbx_description
1 polymer ?
#
loop_
_entity_poly.entity_id
_entity_poly.type
_entity_poly.pdbx_seq_one_letter_code
_entity_poly.pdbx_strand_id
1 'polypeptide(L)'
;MTTLLALFQRPDGGSDALAEFERRYAGEHLPLVAGTPGLRSTEVRRVSEALGAETDLVLITAMRFDDRAALDAGLASDAMRAAGRNLREIAPGLAMLLVLEDADDLLP
;
A
#
# COMPACT_ATOMS: atom_id res chain seq x y z
N MET A 1 -7.21 2.36 -15.91
CA MET A 1 -6.06 2.32 -14.99
C MET A 1 -6.35 1.35 -13.87
N THR A 2 -5.38 0.58 -13.48
CA THR A 2 -5.50 -0.40 -12.40
C THR A 2 -4.68 0.08 -11.21
N THR A 3 -5.26 0.00 -10.02
CA THR A 3 -4.60 0.45 -8.79
C THR A 3 -4.43 -0.70 -7.81
N LEU A 4 -3.24 -0.85 -7.26
CA LEU A 4 -3.00 -1.70 -6.10
C LEU A 4 -3.10 -0.80 -4.86
N LEU A 5 -4.09 -1.07 -4.02
CA LEU A 5 -4.32 -0.30 -2.80
C LEU A 5 -3.88 -1.11 -1.60
N ALA A 6 -2.97 -0.56 -0.82
CA ALA A 6 -2.51 -1.17 0.43
C ALA A 6 -3.11 -0.41 1.61
N LEU A 7 -3.79 -1.13 2.49
CA LEU A 7 -4.41 -0.57 3.70
C LEU A 7 -3.70 -1.17 4.90
N PHE A 8 -3.24 -0.32 5.82
CA PHE A 8 -2.47 -0.74 6.98
C PHE A 8 -3.20 -0.43 8.27
N GLN A 9 -3.36 -1.45 9.10
CA GLN A 9 -3.90 -1.30 10.44
C GLN A 9 -2.81 -0.82 11.41
N ARG A 10 -3.25 -0.21 12.49
CA ARG A 10 -2.35 0.27 13.54
C ARG A 10 -1.61 -0.89 14.18
N PRO A 11 -0.27 -0.85 14.25
CA PRO A 11 0.48 -1.86 14.98
C PRO A 11 0.22 -1.76 16.48
N ASP A 12 0.30 -2.88 17.17
CA ASP A 12 0.28 -2.91 18.62
C ASP A 12 1.52 -2.22 19.19
N GLY A 13 1.41 -1.60 20.35
CA GLY A 13 2.53 -0.95 21.02
C GLY A 13 2.48 0.57 21.04
N GLY A 14 1.36 1.16 20.65
CA GLY A 14 1.12 2.60 20.80
C GLY A 14 1.84 3.46 19.76
N SER A 15 2.02 4.74 20.11
CA SER A 15 2.57 5.73 19.19
C SER A 15 4.03 5.45 18.79
N ASP A 16 4.82 4.84 19.66
CA ASP A 16 6.20 4.48 19.35
C ASP A 16 6.27 3.38 18.29
N ALA A 17 5.39 2.38 18.39
CA ALA A 17 5.30 1.31 17.40
C ALA A 17 4.83 1.84 16.04
N LEU A 18 3.87 2.77 16.05
CA LEU A 18 3.39 3.40 14.81
C LEU A 18 4.51 4.23 14.16
N ALA A 19 5.24 5.01 14.93
CA ALA A 19 6.35 5.81 14.42
C ALA A 19 7.45 4.93 13.83
N GLU A 20 7.78 3.82 14.48
CA GLU A 20 8.77 2.87 14.00
C GLU A 20 8.31 2.19 12.70
N PHE A 21 7.04 1.78 12.63
CA PHE A 21 6.47 1.25 11.40
C PHE A 21 6.60 2.26 10.25
N GLU A 22 6.19 3.51 10.46
CA GLU A 22 6.24 4.53 9.42
C GLU A 22 7.69 4.81 9.00
N ARG A 23 8.64 4.83 9.94
CA ARG A 23 10.05 5.03 9.65
C ARG A 23 10.59 3.93 8.73
N ARG A 24 10.29 2.67 9.04
CA ARG A 24 10.73 1.53 8.22
C ARG A 24 9.98 1.47 6.89
N TYR A 25 8.71 1.83 6.90
CA TYR A 25 7.91 1.90 5.67
C TYR A 25 8.53 2.88 4.68
N ALA A 26 8.83 4.07 5.11
CA ALA A 26 9.43 5.10 4.27
C ALA A 26 10.88 4.78 3.89
N GLY A 27 11.68 4.25 4.82
CA GLY A 27 13.11 4.03 4.61
C GLY A 27 13.46 2.71 3.93
N GLU A 28 12.63 1.68 4.07
CA GLU A 28 12.89 0.34 3.55
C GLU A 28 11.90 -0.07 2.47
N HIS A 29 10.59 0.05 2.76
CA HIS A 29 9.55 -0.52 1.90
C HIS A 29 9.31 0.30 0.63
N LEU A 30 9.06 1.61 0.77
CA LEU A 30 8.76 2.46 -0.38
C LEU A 30 9.89 2.51 -1.41
N PRO A 31 11.19 2.52 -1.03
CA PRO A 31 12.27 2.40 -2.01
C PRO A 31 12.21 1.09 -2.82
N LEU A 32 11.82 -0.02 -2.20
CA LEU A 32 11.64 -1.30 -2.91
C LEU A 32 10.48 -1.21 -3.89
N VAL A 33 9.35 -0.66 -3.45
CA VAL A 33 8.17 -0.45 -4.30
C VAL A 33 8.52 0.41 -5.51
N ALA A 34 9.33 1.45 -5.32
CA ALA A 34 9.71 2.37 -6.39
C ALA A 34 10.45 1.69 -7.54
N GLY A 35 11.09 0.53 -7.29
CA GLY A 35 11.76 -0.25 -8.33
C GLY A 35 10.85 -1.16 -9.14
N THR A 36 9.55 -1.15 -8.90
CA THR A 36 8.59 -2.02 -9.59
C THR A 36 8.41 -1.59 -11.05
N PRO A 37 8.65 -2.48 -12.03
CA PRO A 37 8.44 -2.14 -13.44
C PRO A 37 6.95 -1.87 -13.70
N GLY A 38 6.67 -0.88 -14.53
CA GLY A 38 5.30 -0.50 -14.89
C GLY A 38 4.57 0.36 -13.88
N LEU A 39 5.14 0.59 -12.71
CA LEU A 39 4.55 1.49 -11.70
C LEU A 39 4.57 2.93 -12.23
N ARG A 40 3.39 3.58 -12.29
CA ARG A 40 3.24 4.94 -12.80
C ARG A 40 3.30 5.99 -11.71
N SER A 41 2.66 5.71 -10.57
CA SER A 41 2.64 6.64 -9.44
C SER A 41 2.38 5.90 -8.14
N THR A 42 2.85 6.50 -7.06
CA THR A 42 2.59 6.03 -5.70
C THR A 42 2.11 7.21 -4.87
N GLU A 43 1.00 7.02 -4.18
CA GLU A 43 0.44 8.03 -3.29
C GLU A 43 0.25 7.42 -1.92
N VAL A 44 0.80 8.08 -0.90
CA VAL A 44 0.71 7.60 0.49
C VAL A 44 -0.08 8.61 1.31
N ARG A 45 -1.11 8.15 2.02
CA ARG A 45 -1.96 8.99 2.85
C ARG A 45 -2.11 8.41 4.23
N ARG A 46 -2.04 9.27 5.25
CA ARG A 46 -2.43 8.90 6.61
C ARG A 46 -3.93 9.03 6.76
N VAL A 47 -4.53 8.09 7.48
CA VAL A 47 -5.93 8.21 7.87
C VAL A 47 -6.00 9.12 9.09
N SER A 48 -6.58 10.31 8.91
CA SER A 48 -6.69 11.28 10.01
C SER A 48 -7.95 11.06 10.84
N GLU A 49 -9.03 10.59 10.21
CA GLU A 49 -10.32 10.44 10.87
C GLU A 49 -11.22 9.51 10.06
N ALA A 50 -12.03 8.71 10.75
CA ALA A 50 -13.13 7.97 10.13
C ALA A 50 -14.45 8.62 10.56
N LEU A 51 -15.32 8.90 9.59
CA LEU A 51 -16.63 9.50 9.86
C LEU A 51 -17.70 8.42 9.89
N GLY A 52 -18.51 8.42 10.96
CA GLY A 52 -19.63 7.50 11.10
C GLY A 52 -19.26 6.08 11.49
N ALA A 53 -17.98 5.79 11.71
CA ALA A 53 -17.48 4.48 12.13
C ALA A 53 -16.10 4.62 12.76
N GLU A 54 -15.70 3.62 13.52
CA GLU A 54 -14.33 3.49 14.02
C GLU A 54 -13.50 2.67 13.05
N THR A 55 -12.18 2.91 13.04
CA THR A 55 -11.25 2.14 12.22
C THR A 55 -9.89 2.08 12.88
N ASP A 56 -9.19 0.96 12.66
CA ASP A 56 -7.79 0.81 13.03
C ASP A 56 -6.85 1.15 11.87
N LEU A 57 -7.38 1.55 10.72
CA LEU A 57 -6.56 1.92 9.57
C LEU A 57 -5.81 3.22 9.88
N VAL A 58 -4.50 3.22 9.59
CA VAL A 58 -3.62 4.37 9.85
C VAL A 58 -2.97 4.90 8.59
N LEU A 59 -2.81 4.05 7.56
CA LEU A 59 -2.05 4.42 6.36
C LEU A 59 -2.66 3.72 5.14
N ILE A 60 -2.72 4.44 4.03
CA ILE A 60 -3.21 3.91 2.75
C ILE A 60 -2.23 4.30 1.66
N THR A 61 -1.80 3.32 0.86
CA THR A 61 -0.90 3.55 -0.28
C THR A 61 -1.59 3.11 -1.55
N ALA A 62 -1.67 4.00 -2.53
CA ALA A 62 -2.20 3.69 -3.86
C ALA A 62 -1.04 3.63 -4.85
N MET A 63 -0.90 2.49 -5.53
CA MET A 63 0.12 2.25 -6.55
C MET A 63 -0.60 2.04 -7.88
N ARG A 64 -0.36 2.92 -8.86
CA ARG A 64 -1.11 2.94 -10.12
C ARG A 64 -0.30 2.36 -11.26
N PHE A 65 -0.97 1.54 -12.07
CA PHE A 65 -0.45 0.89 -13.26
C PHE A 65 -1.37 1.20 -14.44
N ASP A 66 -0.87 1.10 -15.65
CA ASP A 66 -1.67 1.41 -16.85
C ASP A 66 -2.89 0.49 -16.98
N ASP A 67 -2.70 -0.81 -16.68
CA ASP A 67 -3.74 -1.82 -16.82
C ASP A 67 -3.44 -3.02 -15.92
N ARG A 68 -4.31 -4.02 -15.95
CA ARG A 68 -4.15 -5.22 -15.14
C ARG A 68 -2.91 -6.03 -15.52
N ALA A 69 -2.58 -6.09 -16.80
CA ALA A 69 -1.41 -6.83 -17.25
C ALA A 69 -0.12 -6.19 -16.71
N ALA A 70 -0.05 -4.86 -16.68
CA ALA A 70 1.09 -4.15 -16.09
C ALA A 70 1.20 -4.40 -14.58
N LEU A 71 0.07 -4.41 -13.86
CA LEU A 71 0.05 -4.75 -12.44
C LEU A 71 0.54 -6.18 -12.22
N ASP A 72 0.02 -7.14 -12.97
CA ASP A 72 0.40 -8.55 -12.82
C ASP A 72 1.90 -8.75 -13.05
N ALA A 73 2.47 -8.11 -14.08
CA ALA A 73 3.89 -8.14 -14.34
C ALA A 73 4.69 -7.49 -13.19
N GLY A 74 4.20 -6.37 -12.66
CA GLY A 74 4.83 -5.68 -11.51
C GLY A 74 4.84 -6.55 -10.27
N LEU A 75 3.73 -7.22 -9.97
CA LEU A 75 3.62 -8.13 -8.82
C LEU A 75 4.58 -9.33 -8.94
N ALA A 76 4.86 -9.78 -10.15
CA ALA A 76 5.78 -10.88 -10.40
C ALA A 76 7.25 -10.46 -10.42
N SER A 77 7.55 -9.17 -10.32
CA SER A 77 8.92 -8.64 -10.38
C SER A 77 9.72 -8.94 -9.12
N ASP A 78 11.04 -8.93 -9.25
CA ASP A 78 11.94 -9.09 -8.10
C ASP A 78 11.77 -7.95 -7.09
N ALA A 79 11.56 -6.72 -7.57
CA ALA A 79 11.34 -5.57 -6.72
C ALA A 79 10.11 -5.76 -5.82
N MET A 80 8.99 -6.19 -6.40
CA MET A 80 7.76 -6.37 -5.63
C MET A 80 7.83 -7.60 -4.71
N ARG A 81 8.56 -8.65 -5.09
CA ARG A 81 8.81 -9.78 -4.19
C ARG A 81 9.63 -9.34 -2.97
N ALA A 82 10.65 -8.53 -3.18
CA ALA A 82 11.45 -7.98 -2.09
C ALA A 82 10.60 -7.07 -1.19
N ALA A 83 9.75 -6.23 -1.80
CA ALA A 83 8.82 -5.39 -1.05
C ALA A 83 7.85 -6.22 -0.19
N GLY A 84 7.34 -7.32 -0.73
CA GLY A 84 6.45 -8.23 0.00
C GLY A 84 7.13 -8.90 1.19
N ARG A 85 8.39 -9.32 1.04
CA ARG A 85 9.17 -9.88 2.15
C ARG A 85 9.39 -8.83 3.24
N ASN A 86 9.76 -7.62 2.84
CA ASN A 86 9.95 -6.51 3.77
C ASN A 86 8.67 -6.19 4.53
N LEU A 87 7.53 -6.19 3.82
CA LEU A 87 6.23 -5.88 4.42
C LEU A 87 5.87 -6.90 5.52
N ARG A 88 6.13 -8.18 5.27
CA ARG A 88 5.88 -9.22 6.29
C ARG A 88 6.77 -9.05 7.51
N GLU A 89 7.92 -8.41 7.35
CA GLU A 89 8.83 -8.12 8.46
C GLU A 89 8.38 -6.89 9.26
N ILE A 90 8.02 -5.79 8.58
CA ILE A 90 7.72 -4.53 9.26
C ILE A 90 6.24 -4.39 9.65
N ALA A 91 5.33 -5.13 9.02
CA ALA A 91 3.89 -5.02 9.25
C ALA A 91 3.20 -6.40 9.21
N PRO A 92 3.67 -7.39 10.01
CA PRO A 92 3.07 -8.73 9.96
C PRO A 92 1.59 -8.70 10.34
N GLY A 93 0.74 -9.18 9.42
CA GLY A 93 -0.71 -9.25 9.63
C GLY A 93 -1.46 -7.92 9.59
N LEU A 94 -0.78 -6.81 9.26
CA LEU A 94 -1.40 -5.47 9.30
C LEU A 94 -1.88 -4.99 7.94
N ALA A 95 -1.40 -5.57 6.85
CA ALA A 95 -1.69 -5.10 5.50
C ALA A 95 -2.83 -5.86 4.85
N MET A 96 -3.71 -5.12 4.17
CA MET A 96 -4.67 -5.66 3.23
C MET A 96 -4.39 -5.04 1.87
N LEU A 97 -4.29 -5.87 0.83
CA LEU A 97 -4.05 -5.41 -0.53
C LEU A 97 -5.31 -5.63 -1.37
N LEU A 98 -5.74 -4.58 -2.04
CA LEU A 98 -6.90 -4.62 -2.94
C LEU A 98 -6.46 -4.23 -4.34
N VAL A 99 -6.98 -4.93 -5.34
CA VAL A 99 -6.82 -4.53 -6.74
C VAL A 99 -8.07 -3.79 -7.15
N LEU A 100 -7.91 -2.55 -7.60
CA LEU A 100 -9.02 -1.67 -7.97
C LEU A 100 -9.00 -1.41 -9.47
N GLU A 101 -10.16 -1.52 -10.10
CA GLU A 101 -10.37 -1.11 -11.47
C GLU A 101 -11.26 0.14 -11.48
N ASP A 102 -11.09 0.99 -12.49
CA ASP A 102 -11.94 2.16 -12.65
C ASP A 102 -13.38 1.74 -12.88
N ALA A 103 -14.30 2.47 -12.29
CA ALA A 103 -15.73 2.25 -12.41
C ALA A 103 -16.45 3.56 -12.81
N ASP A 104 -15.82 4.32 -13.71
CA ASP A 104 -16.36 5.62 -14.15
C ASP A 104 -17.68 5.49 -14.88
N ASP A 105 -18.00 4.28 -15.38
CA ASP A 105 -19.31 3.96 -15.95
C ASP A 105 -20.46 4.14 -14.95
N LEU A 106 -20.17 4.16 -13.63
CA LEU A 106 -21.15 4.42 -12.59
C LEU A 106 -21.44 5.90 -12.37
N LEU A 107 -20.57 6.78 -12.88
CA LEU A 107 -20.74 8.22 -12.74
C LEU A 107 -21.82 8.74 -13.71
N PRO A 108 -22.63 9.75 -13.30
CA PRO A 108 -23.61 10.37 -14.20
C PRO A 108 -22.97 11.13 -15.35
#